data_10f5822423af07cf5a43d58b0b748b37
#
_entry.id   10f5822423af07cf5a43d58b0b748b37
#
_cell.length_a   1.000
_cell.length_b   1.000
_cell.length_c   1.000
_cell.angle_alpha   90.00
_cell.angle_beta   90.00
_cell.angle_gamma   90.00
#
_symmetry.space_group_name_H-M   'P 1'
#
loop_
_entity.id
_entity.type
_entity.pdbx_description
1 polymer ?
#
loop_
_entity_poly.entity_id
_entity_poly.type
_entity_poly.pdbx_seq_one_letter_code
_entity_poly.pdbx_strand_id
1 'polypeptide(L)'
;MRRLHLASASERRLSWLKQRFANFELSAAALIFEEPKPRWGAPVNEQVEFTCAAKAEAAAREGVVSQMAGKELAEVVIVSDTIVADPDDPLMPMGKPEDEQHAMAMLLRLSGNRHRVWSSTALVYPPNGDGEHSLHGGWSADIWTDSAVVEFDEL
;
A
#
# COMPACT_ATOMS: atom_id res chain seq x y z
N MET A 1 7.16 24.30 -6.05
CA MET A 1 7.58 22.97 -5.55
C MET A 1 6.42 22.01 -5.69
N ARG A 2 6.68 20.85 -6.27
CA ARG A 2 5.66 19.81 -6.46
C ARG A 2 5.30 19.16 -5.13
N ARG A 3 4.06 18.76 -4.99
CA ARG A 3 3.54 18.15 -3.77
C ARG A 3 3.20 16.68 -3.98
N LEU A 4 3.74 15.86 -3.11
CA LEU A 4 3.40 14.45 -3.00
C LEU A 4 2.72 14.22 -1.65
N HIS A 5 1.69 13.42 -1.63
CA HIS A 5 1.02 13.01 -0.41
C HIS A 5 1.08 11.49 -0.25
N LEU A 6 1.62 11.03 0.86
CA LEU A 6 1.62 9.60 1.20
C LEU A 6 0.38 9.30 2.06
N ALA A 7 -0.53 8.53 1.53
CA ALA A 7 -1.74 8.10 2.26
C ALA A 7 -1.43 6.88 3.13
N SER A 8 -0.61 7.07 4.13
CA SER A 8 -0.16 6.02 5.05
C SER A 8 0.33 6.63 6.36
N ALA A 9 0.21 5.86 7.44
CA ALA A 9 0.80 6.19 8.73
C ALA A 9 2.24 5.63 8.89
N SER A 10 2.78 4.99 7.86
CA SER A 10 4.11 4.39 7.93
C SER A 10 5.23 5.43 7.93
N GLU A 11 5.87 5.61 9.07
CA GLU A 11 7.03 6.51 9.20
C GLU A 11 8.22 6.05 8.35
N ARG A 12 8.39 4.75 8.18
CA ARG A 12 9.43 4.16 7.34
C ARG A 12 9.26 4.56 5.88
N ARG A 13 8.04 4.46 5.35
CA ARG A 13 7.75 4.87 3.98
C ARG A 13 7.97 6.35 3.78
N LEU A 14 7.52 7.17 4.73
CA LEU A 14 7.71 8.62 4.67
C LEU A 14 9.20 8.99 4.70
N SER A 15 9.99 8.40 5.58
CA SER A 15 11.44 8.61 5.63
C SER A 15 12.10 8.26 4.31
N TRP A 16 11.73 7.13 3.71
CA TRP A 16 12.27 6.71 2.42
C TRP A 16 11.95 7.71 1.31
N LEU A 17 10.70 8.20 1.28
CA LEU A 17 10.29 9.20 0.29
C LEU A 17 11.04 10.52 0.48
N LYS A 18 11.23 10.96 1.71
CA LYS A 18 11.99 12.19 2.01
C LYS A 18 13.42 12.12 1.49
N GLN A 19 14.06 10.97 1.59
CA GLN A 19 15.41 10.77 1.08
C GLN A 19 15.47 10.78 -0.45
N ARG A 20 14.47 10.19 -1.09
CA ARG A 20 14.43 10.03 -2.56
C ARG A 20 13.90 11.25 -3.28
N PHE A 21 13.00 11.98 -2.66
CA PHE A 21 12.28 13.10 -3.27
C PHE A 21 12.47 14.38 -2.46
N ALA A 22 13.73 14.72 -2.19
CA ALA A 22 14.07 15.91 -1.39
C ALA A 22 13.59 17.23 -2.00
N ASN A 23 13.36 17.25 -3.32
CA ASN A 23 12.90 18.44 -4.04
C ASN A 23 11.37 18.58 -4.07
N PHE A 24 10.66 17.68 -3.40
CA PHE A 24 9.21 17.70 -3.33
C PHE A 24 8.75 18.11 -1.94
N GLU A 25 7.61 18.78 -1.89
CA GLU A 25 6.91 19.00 -0.64
C GLU A 25 6.10 17.74 -0.31
N LEU A 26 6.47 17.08 0.79
CA LEU A 26 5.88 15.81 1.21
C LEU A 26 4.96 16.01 2.39
N SER A 27 3.78 15.38 2.33
CA SER A 27 2.88 15.24 3.45
C SER A 27 2.47 13.79 3.61
N ALA A 28 1.97 13.41 4.78
CA ALA A 28 1.50 12.05 5.02
C ALA A 28 0.33 12.06 6.00
N ALA A 29 -0.67 11.23 5.71
CA ALA A 29 -1.78 10.97 6.62
C ALA A 29 -2.42 9.65 6.25
N ALA A 30 -2.82 8.86 7.25
CA ALA A 30 -3.54 7.62 7.02
C ALA A 30 -4.91 7.91 6.39
N LEU A 31 -5.36 7.01 5.52
CA LEU A 31 -6.72 7.04 5.00
C LEU A 31 -7.72 6.70 6.09
N ILE A 32 -8.91 7.31 6.03
CA ILE A 32 -10.07 6.89 6.81
C ILE A 32 -10.72 5.74 6.04
N PHE A 33 -10.10 4.59 6.14
CA PHE A 33 -10.46 3.42 5.33
C PHE A 33 -10.24 2.17 6.15
N GLU A 34 -11.29 1.34 6.25
CA GLU A 34 -11.17 0.04 6.90
C GLU A 34 -10.61 -0.96 5.90
N GLU A 35 -9.35 -1.36 6.13
CA GLU A 35 -8.65 -2.28 5.26
C GLU A 35 -9.22 -3.69 5.41
N PRO A 36 -9.61 -4.37 4.31
CA PRO A 36 -10.06 -5.75 4.40
C PRO A 36 -8.91 -6.65 4.87
N LYS A 37 -9.23 -7.58 5.75
CA LYS A 37 -8.24 -8.54 6.23
C LYS A 37 -7.90 -9.53 5.12
N PRO A 38 -6.60 -9.85 4.94
CA PRO A 38 -6.21 -10.91 4.01
C PRO A 38 -6.88 -12.23 4.33
N ARG A 39 -7.27 -12.95 3.30
CA ARG A 39 -7.99 -14.23 3.41
C ARG A 39 -7.20 -15.35 2.72
N TRP A 40 -7.20 -16.52 3.33
CA TRP A 40 -6.65 -17.70 2.69
C TRP A 40 -7.55 -18.13 1.51
N GLY A 41 -6.95 -18.67 0.45
CA GLY A 41 -7.68 -19.27 -0.66
C GLY A 41 -7.65 -18.47 -1.96
N ALA A 42 -7.08 -17.27 -1.95
CA ALA A 42 -6.85 -16.51 -3.17
C ALA A 42 -5.36 -16.19 -3.33
N PRO A 43 -4.83 -16.06 -4.55
CA PRO A 43 -3.43 -15.69 -4.74
C PRO A 43 -3.09 -14.39 -4.00
N VAL A 44 -1.99 -14.39 -3.26
CA VAL A 44 -1.59 -13.23 -2.45
C VAL A 44 -1.32 -12.00 -3.32
N ASN A 45 -0.77 -12.20 -4.52
CA ASN A 45 -0.56 -11.10 -5.46
C ASN A 45 -1.88 -10.42 -5.89
N GLU A 46 -2.96 -11.18 -6.05
CA GLU A 46 -4.28 -10.62 -6.37
C GLU A 46 -4.89 -9.90 -5.17
N GLN A 47 -4.70 -10.44 -3.98
CA GLN A 47 -5.20 -9.82 -2.76
C GLN A 47 -4.54 -8.47 -2.49
N VAL A 48 -3.23 -8.37 -2.63
CA VAL A 48 -2.50 -7.12 -2.41
C VAL A 48 -2.90 -6.06 -3.43
N GLU A 49 -3.09 -6.46 -4.67
CA GLU A 49 -3.53 -5.55 -5.73
C GLU A 49 -4.96 -5.06 -5.50
N PHE A 50 -5.85 -5.96 -5.10
CA PHE A 50 -7.23 -5.61 -4.75
C PHE A 50 -7.27 -4.59 -3.61
N THR A 51 -6.52 -4.82 -2.54
CA THR A 51 -6.46 -3.90 -1.40
C THR A 51 -5.88 -2.55 -1.80
N CYS A 52 -4.83 -2.55 -2.62
CA CYS A 52 -4.23 -1.31 -3.13
C CYS A 52 -5.23 -0.52 -3.98
N ALA A 53 -5.96 -1.18 -4.88
CA ALA A 53 -6.99 -0.54 -5.69
C ALA A 53 -8.10 0.07 -4.83
N ALA A 54 -8.51 -0.63 -3.77
CA ALA A 54 -9.50 -0.11 -2.83
C ALA A 54 -8.98 1.12 -2.07
N LYS A 55 -7.71 1.13 -1.68
CA LYS A 55 -7.06 2.29 -1.08
C LYS A 55 -6.97 3.47 -2.05
N ALA A 56 -6.70 3.20 -3.32
CA ALA A 56 -6.67 4.25 -4.35
C ALA A 56 -8.05 4.90 -4.51
N GLU A 57 -9.11 4.12 -4.53
CA GLU A 57 -10.49 4.63 -4.59
C GLU A 57 -10.83 5.44 -3.33
N ALA A 58 -10.42 4.97 -2.15
CA ALA A 58 -10.61 5.72 -0.91
C ALA A 58 -9.86 7.06 -0.93
N ALA A 59 -8.64 7.08 -1.44
CA ALA A 59 -7.86 8.30 -1.58
C ALA A 59 -8.55 9.30 -2.53
N ALA A 60 -9.12 8.83 -3.62
CA ALA A 60 -9.86 9.67 -4.55
C ALA A 60 -11.10 10.28 -3.88
N ARG A 61 -11.85 9.50 -3.11
CA ARG A 61 -13.03 9.98 -2.38
C ARG A 61 -12.67 11.04 -1.34
N GLU A 62 -11.62 10.83 -0.58
CA GLU A 62 -11.10 11.82 0.37
C GLU A 62 -10.61 13.07 -0.35
N GLY A 63 -9.99 12.91 -1.51
CA GLY A 63 -9.53 14.01 -2.36
C GLY A 63 -10.68 14.87 -2.86
N VAL A 64 -11.78 14.25 -3.27
CA VAL A 64 -12.99 14.98 -3.69
C VAL A 64 -13.54 15.82 -2.52
N VAL A 65 -13.61 15.25 -1.33
CA VAL A 65 -14.05 15.98 -0.14
C VAL A 65 -13.13 17.17 0.16
N SER A 66 -11.84 16.95 0.08
CA SER A 66 -10.85 18.03 0.30
C SER A 66 -10.98 19.14 -0.73
N GLN A 67 -11.20 18.78 -1.99
CA GLN A 67 -11.40 19.73 -3.08
C GLN A 67 -12.67 20.57 -2.86
N MET A 68 -13.76 19.95 -2.45
CA MET A 68 -15.00 20.66 -2.13
C MET A 68 -14.84 21.60 -0.95
N ALA A 69 -13.96 21.29 -0.01
CA ALA A 69 -13.64 22.14 1.12
C ALA A 69 -12.65 23.27 0.77
N GLY A 70 -12.25 23.39 -0.48
CA GLY A 70 -11.31 24.41 -0.93
C GLY A 70 -9.87 24.16 -0.52
N LYS A 71 -9.52 22.95 -0.09
CA LYS A 71 -8.15 22.59 0.26
C LYS A 71 -7.30 22.40 -0.98
N GLU A 72 -6.04 22.73 -0.85
CA GLU A 72 -5.06 22.54 -1.91
C GLU A 72 -4.70 21.08 -2.01
N LEU A 73 -4.77 20.52 -3.24
CA LEU A 73 -4.52 19.11 -3.50
C LEU A 73 -3.03 18.86 -3.81
N ALA A 74 -2.53 17.70 -3.39
CA ALA A 74 -1.26 17.19 -3.87
C ALA A 74 -1.37 16.82 -5.35
N GLU A 75 -0.29 16.92 -6.09
CA GLU A 75 -0.26 16.51 -7.50
C GLU A 75 -0.39 15.01 -7.66
N VAL A 76 0.17 14.25 -6.70
CA VAL A 76 0.12 12.80 -6.67
C VAL A 76 -0.08 12.34 -5.23
N VAL A 77 -1.01 11.41 -5.06
CA VAL A 77 -1.21 10.70 -3.79
C VAL A 77 -0.69 9.27 -3.98
N ILE A 78 0.16 8.83 -3.07
CA ILE A 78 0.75 7.50 -3.12
C ILE A 78 0.03 6.61 -2.12
N VAL A 79 -0.49 5.49 -2.58
CA VAL A 79 -1.02 4.44 -1.73
C VAL A 79 -0.27 3.14 -2.00
N SER A 80 -0.19 2.27 -1.01
CA SER A 80 0.53 1.02 -1.14
C SER A 80 -0.02 0.00 -0.16
N ASP A 81 0.10 -1.27 -0.53
CA ASP A 81 -0.18 -2.40 0.34
C ASP A 81 0.91 -3.45 0.18
N THR A 82 1.21 -4.16 1.26
CA THR A 82 2.24 -5.19 1.27
C THR A 82 1.73 -6.41 2.03
N ILE A 83 1.83 -7.59 1.42
CA ILE A 83 1.43 -8.85 2.04
C ILE A 83 2.56 -9.87 1.88
N VAL A 84 2.89 -10.53 2.98
CA VAL A 84 3.82 -11.66 3.00
C VAL A 84 3.04 -12.93 2.66
N ALA A 85 3.55 -13.72 1.72
CA ALA A 85 2.97 -15.02 1.40
C ALA A 85 3.63 -16.11 2.26
N ASP A 86 2.85 -17.10 2.67
CA ASP A 86 3.39 -18.29 3.35
C ASP A 86 4.47 -18.95 2.50
N PRO A 87 5.57 -19.45 3.10
CA PRO A 87 6.67 -20.05 2.33
C PRO A 87 6.25 -21.22 1.41
N ASP A 88 5.24 -21.99 1.81
CA ASP A 88 4.81 -23.19 1.11
C ASP A 88 3.46 -23.05 0.40
N ASP A 89 2.72 -21.96 0.64
CA ASP A 89 1.38 -21.80 0.10
C ASP A 89 1.18 -20.37 -0.44
N PRO A 90 1.19 -20.19 -1.79
CA PRO A 90 1.02 -18.87 -2.40
C PRO A 90 -0.40 -18.30 -2.25
N LEU A 91 -1.35 -19.08 -1.74
CA LEU A 91 -2.72 -18.64 -1.48
C LEU A 91 -2.93 -18.23 -0.02
N MET A 92 -1.90 -18.39 0.82
CA MET A 92 -1.99 -18.09 2.24
C MET A 92 -1.25 -16.81 2.58
N PRO A 93 -1.98 -15.73 2.86
CA PRO A 93 -1.35 -14.49 3.29
C PRO A 93 -0.93 -14.58 4.77
N MET A 94 0.21 -13.99 5.08
CA MET A 94 0.64 -13.76 6.45
C MET A 94 0.37 -12.28 6.76
N GLY A 95 -0.76 -12.02 7.40
CA GLY A 95 -1.17 -10.67 7.77
C GLY A 95 -0.38 -10.12 8.96
N LYS A 96 -0.82 -8.98 9.47
CA LYS A 96 -0.22 -8.38 10.65
C LYS A 96 -0.46 -9.28 11.87
N PRO A 97 0.54 -9.48 12.74
CA PRO A 97 0.33 -10.26 13.96
C PRO A 97 -0.65 -9.56 14.89
N GLU A 98 -1.51 -10.35 15.54
CA GLU A 98 -2.50 -9.83 16.50
C GLU A 98 -1.88 -9.58 17.88
N ASP A 99 -0.84 -10.33 18.23
CA ASP A 99 -0.12 -10.23 19.49
C ASP A 99 1.31 -10.77 19.36
N GLU A 100 2.07 -10.78 20.46
CA GLU A 100 3.44 -11.25 20.46
C GLU A 100 3.55 -12.75 20.15
N GLN A 101 2.60 -13.56 20.61
CA GLN A 101 2.60 -15.00 20.33
C GLN A 101 2.36 -15.26 18.84
N HIS A 102 1.43 -14.53 18.25
CA HIS A 102 1.17 -14.60 16.80
C HIS A 102 2.40 -14.17 16.01
N ALA A 103 3.05 -13.09 16.40
CA ALA A 103 4.28 -12.61 15.77
C ALA A 103 5.38 -13.68 15.84
N MET A 104 5.54 -14.33 16.99
CA MET A 104 6.52 -15.41 17.17
C MET A 104 6.21 -16.61 16.26
N ALA A 105 4.95 -17.01 16.19
CA ALA A 105 4.52 -18.09 15.32
C ALA A 105 4.82 -17.79 13.84
N MET A 106 4.59 -16.55 13.42
CA MET A 106 4.91 -16.09 12.06
C MET A 106 6.42 -16.17 11.78
N LEU A 107 7.24 -15.69 12.71
CA LEU A 107 8.70 -15.74 12.58
C LEU A 107 9.22 -17.18 12.52
N LEU A 108 8.68 -18.08 13.33
CA LEU A 108 9.02 -19.50 13.30
C LEU A 108 8.63 -20.15 11.96
N ARG A 109 7.50 -19.74 11.41
CA ARG A 109 7.05 -20.22 10.09
C ARG A 109 8.00 -19.78 8.98
N LEU A 110 8.56 -18.57 9.06
CA LEU A 110 9.49 -18.02 8.08
C LEU A 110 10.93 -18.50 8.27
N SER A 111 11.27 -18.92 9.49
CA SER A 111 12.63 -19.33 9.86
C SER A 111 13.18 -20.40 8.93
N GLY A 112 14.38 -20.19 8.39
CA GLY A 112 15.06 -21.12 7.51
C GLY A 112 14.42 -21.30 6.14
N ASN A 113 13.42 -20.51 5.80
CA ASN A 113 12.67 -20.65 4.57
C ASN A 113 12.80 -19.42 3.66
N ARG A 114 12.44 -19.62 2.40
CA ARG A 114 12.24 -18.52 1.44
C ARG A 114 10.74 -18.26 1.32
N HIS A 115 10.40 -16.99 1.24
CA HIS A 115 9.03 -16.56 1.02
C HIS A 115 9.00 -15.36 0.09
N ARG A 116 7.81 -15.06 -0.46
CA ARG A 116 7.61 -13.86 -1.26
C ARG A 116 6.93 -12.78 -0.44
N VAL A 117 7.39 -11.56 -0.64
CA VAL A 117 6.71 -10.37 -0.17
C VAL A 117 6.15 -9.66 -1.39
N TRP A 118 4.84 -9.52 -1.44
CA TRP A 118 4.13 -8.86 -2.53
C TRP A 118 3.77 -7.44 -2.12
N SER A 119 4.04 -6.49 -3.02
CA SER A 119 3.68 -5.09 -2.82
C SER A 119 2.95 -4.57 -4.02
N SER A 120 1.85 -3.88 -3.80
CA SER A 120 1.13 -3.15 -4.83
C SER A 120 1.18 -1.67 -4.49
N THR A 121 1.44 -0.85 -5.50
CA THR A 121 1.55 0.60 -5.35
C THR A 121 0.64 1.27 -6.35
N ALA A 122 -0.02 2.33 -5.92
CA ALA A 122 -0.81 3.17 -6.81
C ALA A 122 -0.36 4.62 -6.70
N LEU A 123 -0.23 5.25 -7.85
CA LEU A 123 -0.12 6.70 -7.96
C LEU A 123 -1.50 7.23 -8.33
N VAL A 124 -2.07 8.03 -7.42
CA VAL A 124 -3.43 8.54 -7.56
C VAL A 124 -3.36 10.02 -7.93
N TYR A 125 -4.04 10.37 -9.01
CA TYR A 125 -3.99 11.71 -9.59
C TYR A 125 -5.33 12.43 -9.43
N PRO A 126 -5.31 13.72 -9.07
CA PRO A 126 -6.51 14.56 -9.11
C PRO A 126 -7.09 14.66 -10.53
N PRO A 127 -8.30 15.21 -10.69
CA PRO A 127 -8.81 15.56 -12.02
C PRO A 127 -7.78 16.42 -12.76
N ASN A 128 -7.51 16.16 -14.00
CA ASN A 128 -6.44 16.63 -14.88
C ASN A 128 -5.26 15.68 -14.99
N GLY A 129 -5.16 14.68 -14.13
CA GLY A 129 -4.22 13.58 -14.29
C GLY A 129 -4.73 12.57 -15.30
N ASP A 130 -3.84 11.73 -15.81
CA ASP A 130 -4.13 10.78 -16.89
C ASP A 130 -3.67 9.36 -16.50
N GLY A 131 -4.23 8.85 -15.40
CA GLY A 131 -3.98 7.47 -14.98
C GLY A 131 -4.82 6.48 -15.79
N GLU A 132 -4.34 5.25 -15.89
CA GLU A 132 -5.01 4.18 -16.64
C GLU A 132 -6.34 3.74 -16.03
N HIS A 133 -6.46 3.82 -14.70
CA HIS A 133 -7.64 3.41 -13.96
C HIS A 133 -8.48 4.63 -13.58
N SER A 134 -9.74 4.67 -13.98
CA SER A 134 -10.66 5.72 -13.57
C SER A 134 -11.13 5.49 -12.14
N LEU A 135 -11.12 6.55 -11.36
CA LEU A 135 -11.56 6.56 -9.96
C LEU A 135 -12.72 7.54 -9.77
N HIS A 136 -13.24 7.59 -8.55
CA HIS A 136 -14.36 8.47 -8.21
C HIS A 136 -14.02 9.95 -8.47
N GLY A 137 -15.01 10.70 -8.91
CA GLY A 137 -14.93 12.16 -9.03
C GLY A 137 -13.95 12.68 -10.09
N GLY A 138 -13.67 11.91 -11.12
CA GLY A 138 -12.71 12.30 -12.16
C GLY A 138 -11.26 12.05 -11.83
N TRP A 139 -10.99 11.47 -10.66
CA TRP A 139 -9.65 11.02 -10.29
C TRP A 139 -9.24 9.79 -11.09
N SER A 140 -7.96 9.50 -11.13
CA SER A 140 -7.41 8.34 -11.84
C SER A 140 -6.17 7.81 -11.13
N ALA A 141 -5.75 6.61 -11.50
CA ALA A 141 -4.55 6.02 -10.91
C ALA A 141 -3.80 5.12 -11.89
N ASP A 142 -2.51 5.01 -11.64
CA ASP A 142 -1.67 3.94 -12.19
C ASP A 142 -1.35 2.98 -11.05
N ILE A 143 -1.52 1.69 -11.27
CA ILE A 143 -1.35 0.65 -10.26
C ILE A 143 -0.43 -0.43 -10.81
N TRP A 144 0.53 -0.88 -10.00
CA TRP A 144 1.39 -2.02 -10.34
C TRP A 144 1.72 -2.85 -9.12
N THR A 145 2.06 -4.11 -9.36
CA THR A 145 2.36 -5.08 -8.32
C THR A 145 3.71 -5.73 -8.58
N ASP A 146 4.54 -5.77 -7.56
CA ASP A 146 5.87 -6.38 -7.59
C ASP A 146 6.04 -7.36 -6.43
N SER A 147 7.03 -8.22 -6.55
CA SER A 147 7.40 -9.10 -5.46
C SER A 147 8.91 -9.16 -5.26
N ALA A 148 9.30 -9.53 -4.05
CA ALA A 148 10.66 -9.85 -3.69
C ALA A 148 10.70 -11.20 -2.99
N VAL A 149 11.75 -11.96 -3.22
CA VAL A 149 12.01 -13.18 -2.48
C VAL A 149 12.88 -12.83 -1.29
N VAL A 150 12.45 -13.25 -0.11
CA VAL A 150 13.17 -13.05 1.15
C VAL A 150 13.56 -14.40 1.69
N GLU A 151 14.81 -14.54 2.07
CA GLU A 151 15.33 -15.75 2.71
C GLU A 151 15.66 -15.43 4.16
N PHE A 152 15.04 -16.18 5.07
CA PHE A 152 15.34 -16.06 6.50
C PHE A 152 16.36 -17.10 6.91
N ASP A 153 17.34 -16.67 7.70
CA ASP A 153 18.20 -17.59 8.41
C ASP A 153 17.38 -18.36 9.44
N GLU A 154 17.89 -19.51 9.82
CA GLU A 154 17.29 -20.31 10.88
C GLU A 154 17.42 -19.58 12.22
N LEU A 155 16.32 -19.43 12.92
CA LEU A 155 16.30 -18.76 14.23
C LEU A 155 16.81 -19.67 15.36
#